data_9cd0ca794d2ddb5ed222a31c638ef9c0
#
_entry.id   9cd0ca794d2ddb5ed222a31c638ef9c0
#
_cell.length_a   1.000
_cell.length_b   1.000
_cell.length_c   1.000
_cell.angle_alpha   90.00
_cell.angle_beta   90.00
_cell.angle_gamma   90.00
#
_symmetry.space_group_name_H-M   'P 1'
#
loop_
_entity.id
_entity.type
_entity.pdbx_description
1 polymer ?
#
loop_
_entity_poly.entity_id
_entity_poly.type
_entity_poly.pdbx_seq_one_letter_code
_entity_poly.pdbx_strand_id
1 'polypeptide(L)'
;MKLDLIRKDGMHWECNRSHWESLIESAEKSGYKAQGTTQYDFVTGEPDDDWDGTDYSSKSGQVVSSEDAKNLAESLDELITKHQISGAEVEFIVSFLEWVRISITNGEEVTHHYPGFDIW
;
A
#
# COMPACT_ATOMS: atom_id res chain seq x y z
N MET A 1 -4.55 10.57 -14.09
CA MET A 1 -3.71 9.39 -14.29
C MET A 1 -4.09 8.32 -13.28
N LYS A 2 -4.33 7.10 -13.73
CA LYS A 2 -4.68 5.98 -12.86
C LYS A 2 -3.46 5.12 -12.55
N LEU A 3 -3.40 4.61 -11.33
CA LEU A 3 -2.46 3.60 -10.91
C LEU A 3 -3.21 2.28 -10.74
N ASP A 4 -2.58 1.19 -11.15
CA ASP A 4 -3.08 -0.15 -10.93
C ASP A 4 -2.14 -0.85 -9.94
N LEU A 5 -2.64 -1.09 -8.74
CA LEU A 5 -1.88 -1.78 -7.71
C LEU A 5 -2.23 -3.26 -7.78
N ILE A 6 -1.21 -4.10 -7.89
CA ILE A 6 -1.39 -5.54 -8.05
C ILE A 6 -0.80 -6.24 -6.84
N ARG A 7 -1.66 -6.79 -6.00
CA ARG A 7 -1.23 -7.55 -4.82
C ARG A 7 -0.52 -8.83 -5.26
N LYS A 8 0.37 -9.34 -4.44
CA LYS A 8 1.20 -10.51 -4.80
C LYS A 8 0.41 -11.77 -5.15
N ASP A 9 -0.84 -11.87 -4.71
CA ASP A 9 -1.73 -12.96 -5.09
C ASP A 9 -2.53 -12.68 -6.39
N GLY A 10 -2.26 -11.55 -7.04
CA GLY A 10 -2.87 -11.20 -8.33
C GLY A 10 -4.10 -10.31 -8.25
N MET A 11 -4.54 -9.91 -7.07
CA MET A 11 -5.71 -9.04 -6.91
C MET A 11 -5.34 -7.59 -7.22
N HIS A 12 -6.11 -6.97 -8.11
CA HIS A 12 -5.92 -5.59 -8.54
C HIS A 12 -6.73 -4.60 -7.72
N TRP A 13 -6.20 -3.39 -7.56
CA TRP A 13 -6.93 -2.26 -7.01
C TRP A 13 -6.49 -1.01 -7.76
N GLU A 14 -7.44 -0.36 -8.42
CA GLU A 14 -7.18 0.84 -9.21
C GLU A 14 -7.51 2.10 -8.41
N CYS A 15 -6.71 3.13 -8.58
CA CYS A 15 -6.98 4.43 -7.97
C CYS A 15 -6.42 5.56 -8.82
N ASN A 16 -6.89 6.78 -8.54
CA ASN A 16 -6.33 7.97 -9.12
C ASN A 16 -5.00 8.27 -8.43
N ARG A 17 -3.97 8.64 -9.20
CA ARG A 17 -2.65 8.94 -8.66
C ARG A 17 -2.68 10.03 -7.57
N SER A 18 -3.47 11.07 -7.76
CA SER A 18 -3.56 12.15 -6.76
C SER A 18 -4.17 11.66 -5.44
N HIS A 19 -5.16 10.77 -5.52
CA HIS A 19 -5.76 10.16 -4.32
C HIS A 19 -4.78 9.23 -3.62
N TRP A 20 -3.98 8.50 -4.39
CA TRP A 20 -2.93 7.63 -3.85
C TRP A 20 -1.86 8.44 -3.11
N GLU A 21 -1.39 9.53 -3.72
CA GLU A 21 -0.41 10.42 -3.09
C GLU A 21 -0.96 11.02 -1.79
N SER A 22 -2.24 11.41 -1.77
CA SER A 22 -2.89 11.91 -0.56
C SER A 22 -3.00 10.85 0.53
N LEU A 23 -3.26 9.60 0.15
CA LEU A 23 -3.31 8.48 1.09
C LEU A 23 -1.96 8.26 1.76
N ILE A 24 -0.88 8.23 0.99
CA ILE A 24 0.48 8.09 1.52
C ILE A 24 0.82 9.25 2.46
N GLU A 25 0.51 10.48 2.05
CA GLU A 25 0.74 11.67 2.87
C GLU A 25 -0.02 11.62 4.19
N SER A 26 -1.28 11.20 4.16
CA SER A 26 -2.09 11.05 5.37
C SER A 26 -1.51 10.01 6.31
N ALA A 27 -1.03 8.89 5.77
CA ALA A 27 -0.38 7.84 6.56
C ALA A 27 0.91 8.37 7.23
N GLU A 28 1.70 9.15 6.50
CA GLU A 28 2.94 9.74 7.05
C GLU A 28 2.64 10.65 8.24
N LYS A 29 1.55 11.42 8.18
CA LYS A 29 1.10 12.26 9.29
C LYS A 29 0.72 11.44 10.53
N SER A 30 0.35 10.19 10.35
CA SER A 30 0.01 9.27 11.45
C SER A 30 1.20 8.41 11.89
N GLY A 31 2.39 8.70 11.40
CA GLY A 31 3.61 8.01 11.81
C GLY A 31 4.14 6.94 10.87
N TYR A 32 3.53 6.78 9.70
CA TYR A 32 4.06 5.85 8.69
C TYR A 32 5.44 6.30 8.22
N LYS A 33 6.37 5.35 8.24
CA LYS A 33 7.73 5.56 7.72
C LYS A 33 7.94 4.60 6.57
N ALA A 34 7.97 5.15 5.35
CA ALA A 34 8.16 4.36 4.15
C ALA A 34 9.51 3.65 4.17
N GLN A 35 9.49 2.35 3.90
CA GLN A 35 10.72 1.54 3.83
C GLN A 35 11.41 1.64 2.48
N GLY A 36 10.69 2.14 1.48
CA GLY A 36 11.17 2.24 0.12
C GLY A 36 10.61 1.16 -0.78
N THR A 37 10.52 1.49 -2.06
CA THR A 37 10.11 0.55 -3.10
C THR A 37 11.34 -0.04 -3.77
N THR A 38 11.17 -1.19 -4.44
CA THR A 38 12.23 -1.87 -5.16
C THR A 38 11.80 -2.09 -6.61
N GLN A 39 12.71 -1.81 -7.54
CA GLN A 39 12.53 -2.13 -8.95
C GLN A 39 13.47 -3.30 -9.29
N TYR A 40 12.94 -4.30 -9.98
CA TYR A 40 13.71 -5.47 -10.38
C TYR A 40 13.99 -5.46 -11.86
N ASP A 41 15.22 -5.90 -12.24
CA ASP A 41 15.59 -6.10 -13.63
C ASP A 41 14.88 -7.34 -14.18
N PHE A 42 14.19 -7.19 -15.31
CA PHE A 42 13.44 -8.30 -15.92
C PHE A 42 14.34 -9.41 -16.47
N VAL A 43 15.59 -9.11 -16.78
CA VAL A 43 16.51 -10.08 -17.35
C VAL A 43 17.22 -10.88 -16.28
N THR A 44 17.75 -10.20 -15.25
CA THR A 44 18.53 -10.82 -14.18
C THR A 44 17.70 -11.22 -12.97
N GLY A 45 16.53 -10.58 -12.77
CA GLY A 45 15.71 -10.77 -11.57
C GLY A 45 16.29 -10.13 -10.31
N GLU A 46 17.36 -9.37 -10.44
CA GLU A 46 18.03 -8.70 -9.33
C GLU A 46 17.49 -7.27 -9.13
N PRO A 47 17.55 -6.73 -7.89
CA PRO A 47 17.16 -5.35 -7.63
C PRO A 47 18.01 -4.37 -8.44
N ASP A 48 17.36 -3.33 -8.95
CA ASP A 48 18.00 -2.23 -9.68
C ASP A 48 18.54 -1.21 -8.66
N ASP A 49 19.86 -1.08 -8.58
CA ASP A 49 20.53 -0.19 -7.64
C ASP A 49 20.33 1.30 -7.98
N ASP A 50 19.97 1.61 -9.23
CA ASP A 50 19.74 2.98 -9.69
C ASP A 50 18.30 3.45 -9.45
N TRP A 51 17.43 2.58 -8.93
CA TRP A 51 16.04 2.92 -8.66
C TRP A 51 15.88 3.82 -7.45
N ASP A 52 15.05 4.86 -7.60
CA ASP A 52 14.68 5.74 -6.49
C ASP A 52 13.65 5.05 -5.60
N GLY A 53 14.10 4.51 -4.48
CA GLY A 53 13.22 3.79 -3.54
C GLY A 53 12.18 4.66 -2.84
N THR A 54 12.27 6.00 -2.95
CA THR A 54 11.25 6.88 -2.37
C THR A 54 10.04 7.06 -3.27
N ASP A 55 10.08 6.51 -4.49
CA ASP A 55 9.01 6.66 -5.47
C ASP A 55 7.90 5.63 -5.25
N TYR A 56 6.72 6.11 -4.85
CA TYR A 56 5.50 5.31 -4.66
C TYR A 56 4.41 5.62 -5.69
N SER A 57 4.66 6.55 -6.62
CA SER A 57 3.65 7.07 -7.53
C SER A 57 3.96 6.85 -9.02
N SER A 58 5.08 6.25 -9.33
CA SER A 58 5.46 5.89 -10.68
C SER A 58 4.74 4.60 -11.10
N LYS A 59 4.48 4.45 -12.40
CA LYS A 59 3.86 3.26 -12.99
C LYS A 59 4.94 2.30 -13.52
N SER A 60 5.93 1.99 -12.71
CA SER A 60 7.12 1.25 -13.14
C SER A 60 7.15 -0.21 -12.69
N GLY A 61 6.09 -0.68 -12.02
CA GLY A 61 6.06 -2.01 -11.46
C GLY A 61 6.90 -2.14 -10.19
N GLN A 62 7.20 -1.01 -9.55
CA GLN A 62 7.98 -1.02 -8.30
C GLN A 62 7.26 -1.80 -7.21
N VAL A 63 8.02 -2.51 -6.41
CA VAL A 63 7.51 -3.45 -5.42
C VAL A 63 7.45 -2.80 -4.05
N VAL A 64 6.30 -2.89 -3.39
CA VAL A 64 6.11 -2.55 -1.98
C VAL A 64 6.13 -3.85 -1.19
N SER A 65 7.04 -3.96 -0.23
CA SER A 65 7.20 -5.18 0.56
C SER A 65 5.99 -5.44 1.46
N SER A 66 5.85 -6.69 1.89
CA SER A 66 4.84 -7.10 2.86
C SER A 66 4.92 -6.26 4.15
N GLU A 67 6.12 -6.07 4.68
CA GLU A 67 6.33 -5.29 5.89
C GLU A 67 5.95 -3.82 5.71
N ASP A 68 6.32 -3.22 4.60
CA ASP A 68 5.96 -1.83 4.29
C ASP A 68 4.45 -1.68 4.10
N ALA A 69 3.81 -2.61 3.40
CA ALA A 69 2.36 -2.64 3.24
C ALA A 69 1.64 -2.74 4.59
N LYS A 70 2.16 -3.56 5.49
CA LYS A 70 1.63 -3.70 6.86
C LYS A 70 1.74 -2.38 7.63
N ASN A 71 2.90 -1.74 7.59
CA ASN A 71 3.13 -0.48 8.30
C ASN A 71 2.21 0.63 7.76
N LEU A 72 2.03 0.68 6.46
CA LEU A 72 1.11 1.62 5.82
C LEU A 72 -0.32 1.39 6.29
N ALA A 73 -0.78 0.14 6.26
CA ALA A 73 -2.13 -0.22 6.68
C ALA A 73 -2.38 0.09 8.16
N GLU A 74 -1.44 -0.20 9.03
CA GLU A 74 -1.56 0.08 10.46
C GLU A 74 -1.67 1.58 10.74
N SER A 75 -0.90 2.41 10.03
CA SER A 75 -0.99 3.87 10.16
C SER A 75 -2.34 4.41 9.69
N LEU A 76 -2.89 3.83 8.62
CA LEU A 76 -4.21 4.21 8.11
C LEU A 76 -5.34 3.76 9.05
N ASP A 77 -5.23 2.56 9.64
CA ASP A 77 -6.17 2.10 10.68
C ASP A 77 -6.20 3.08 11.85
N GLU A 78 -5.05 3.58 12.26
CA GLU A 78 -4.93 4.53 13.36
C GLU A 78 -5.61 5.86 13.04
N LEU A 79 -5.47 6.37 11.81
CA LEU A 79 -6.17 7.57 11.36
C LEU A 79 -7.68 7.43 11.50
N ILE A 80 -8.23 6.30 11.08
CA ILE A 80 -9.67 6.02 11.17
C ILE A 80 -10.11 5.89 12.63
N THR A 81 -9.35 5.14 13.43
CA THR A 81 -9.66 4.91 14.85
C THR A 81 -9.67 6.21 15.65
N LYS A 82 -8.77 7.12 15.36
CA LYS A 82 -8.66 8.41 16.04
C LYS A 82 -9.54 9.50 15.45
N HIS A 83 -10.36 9.18 14.45
CA HIS A 83 -11.26 10.13 13.77
C HIS A 83 -10.53 11.35 13.22
N GLN A 84 -9.32 11.17 12.70
CA GLN A 84 -8.52 12.26 12.14
C GLN A 84 -8.84 12.58 10.68
N ILE A 85 -9.73 11.79 10.09
CA ILE A 85 -10.21 11.95 8.71
C ILE A 85 -11.71 11.68 8.68
N SER A 86 -12.39 12.13 7.63
CA SER A 86 -13.83 11.96 7.50
C SER A 86 -14.29 11.97 6.03
N GLY A 87 -15.54 11.58 5.80
CA GLY A 87 -16.18 11.65 4.49
C GLY A 87 -15.60 10.69 3.46
N ALA A 88 -15.44 11.17 2.23
CA ALA A 88 -14.97 10.38 1.10
C ALA A 88 -13.55 9.82 1.30
N GLU A 89 -12.71 10.52 2.06
CA GLU A 89 -11.37 10.08 2.37
C GLU A 89 -11.38 8.78 3.19
N VAL A 90 -12.29 8.66 4.16
CA VAL A 90 -12.45 7.43 4.96
C VAL A 90 -12.85 6.26 4.04
N GLU A 91 -13.82 6.47 3.16
CA GLU A 91 -14.26 5.42 2.23
C GLU A 91 -13.15 4.94 1.33
N PHE A 92 -12.33 5.86 0.83
CA PHE A 92 -11.17 5.54 -0.02
C PHE A 92 -10.15 4.70 0.74
N ILE A 93 -9.82 5.11 1.97
CA ILE A 93 -8.85 4.39 2.80
C ILE A 93 -9.39 3.01 3.20
N VAL A 94 -10.67 2.90 3.56
CA VAL A 94 -11.28 1.60 3.89
C VAL A 94 -11.21 0.65 2.68
N SER A 95 -11.49 1.15 1.48
CA SER A 95 -11.38 0.37 0.26
C SER A 95 -9.96 -0.17 0.06
N PHE A 96 -8.96 0.68 0.28
CA PHE A 96 -7.56 0.27 0.21
C PHE A 96 -7.23 -0.81 1.26
N LEU A 97 -7.66 -0.60 2.49
CA LEU A 97 -7.40 -1.55 3.59
C LEU A 97 -8.01 -2.92 3.32
N GLU A 98 -9.22 -2.97 2.77
CA GLU A 98 -9.88 -4.22 2.41
C GLU A 98 -9.12 -4.99 1.32
N TRP A 99 -8.44 -4.25 0.43
CA TRP A 99 -7.67 -4.86 -0.64
C TRP A 99 -6.26 -5.25 -0.21
N VAL A 100 -5.55 -4.39 0.54
CA VAL A 100 -4.12 -4.55 0.83
C VAL A 100 -3.83 -5.74 1.75
N ARG A 101 -4.82 -6.19 2.50
CA ARG A 101 -4.66 -7.26 3.47
C ARG A 101 -5.70 -8.36 3.27
N ILE A 102 -5.31 -9.57 3.66
CA ILE A 102 -6.18 -10.74 3.68
C ILE A 102 -6.50 -11.04 5.14
N SER A 103 -7.79 -11.04 5.49
CA SER A 103 -8.24 -11.35 6.85
C SER A 103 -8.59 -12.83 6.95
N ILE A 104 -8.03 -13.50 7.95
CA ILE A 104 -8.29 -14.92 8.22
C ILE A 104 -8.95 -15.00 9.59
N THR A 105 -10.14 -15.62 9.61
CA THR A 105 -10.90 -15.83 10.85
C THR A 105 -10.73 -17.29 11.29
N ASN A 106 -10.31 -17.49 12.53
CA ASN A 106 -10.17 -18.79 13.15
C ASN A 106 -10.86 -18.75 14.51
N GLY A 107 -12.12 -19.19 14.54
CA GLY A 107 -12.96 -19.04 15.73
C GLY A 107 -13.30 -17.57 15.97
N GLU A 108 -12.95 -17.03 17.13
CA GLU A 108 -13.13 -15.62 17.49
C GLU A 108 -11.92 -14.77 17.13
N GLU A 109 -10.82 -15.42 16.70
CA GLU A 109 -9.59 -14.74 16.36
C GLU A 109 -9.56 -14.34 14.89
N VAL A 110 -9.18 -13.08 14.63
CA VAL A 110 -8.99 -12.58 13.28
C VAL A 110 -7.54 -12.16 13.12
N THR A 111 -6.87 -12.72 12.12
CA THR A 111 -5.50 -12.34 11.78
C THR A 111 -5.46 -11.73 10.37
N HIS A 112 -4.52 -10.83 10.16
CA HIS A 112 -4.33 -10.17 8.87
C HIS A 112 -2.99 -10.55 8.26
N HIS A 113 -3.00 -10.82 6.96
CA HIS A 113 -1.80 -11.03 6.16
C HIS A 113 -1.65 -9.90 5.15
N TYR A 114 -0.41 -9.48 4.91
CA TYR A 114 -0.09 -8.39 3.98
C TYR A 114 0.85 -8.93 2.91
N PRO A 115 0.34 -9.37 1.75
CA PRO A 115 1.18 -10.00 0.73
C PRO A 115 2.19 -9.07 0.07
N GLY A 116 2.02 -7.75 0.22
CA GLY A 116 2.77 -6.80 -0.57
C GLY A 116 2.15 -6.60 -1.95
N PHE A 117 2.64 -5.65 -2.72
CA PHE A 117 2.05 -5.32 -4.02
C PHE A 117 3.03 -4.59 -4.93
N ASP A 118 2.69 -4.54 -6.21
CA ASP A 118 3.41 -3.80 -7.23
C ASP A 118 2.57 -2.60 -7.67
N ILE A 119 3.22 -1.53 -8.10
CA ILE A 119 2.53 -0.32 -8.57
C ILE A 119 2.76 -0.17 -10.08
N TRP A 120 1.67 -0.26 -10.85
CA TRP A 120 1.70 -0.17 -12.32
C TRP A 120 0.93 1.00 -12.91
#